data_086e86dea25fa3db35601d4a6e3ef126
#
_entry.id   086e86dea25fa3db35601d4a6e3ef126
#
_cell.length_a   1.000
_cell.length_b   1.000
_cell.length_c   1.000
_cell.angle_alpha   90.00
_cell.angle_beta   90.00
_cell.angle_gamma   90.00
#
_symmetry.space_group_name_H-M   'P 1'
#
loop_
_entity.id
_entity.type
_entity.pdbx_description
1 polymer ?
#
loop_
_entity_poly.entity_id
_entity_poly.type
_entity_poly.pdbx_seq_one_letter_code
_entity_poly.pdbx_strand_id
1 'polypeptide(L)'
;TVIASQAVISGAFSLTLQAMQLGYLPRFQVRHTSESEMGQIYLPAINWLLLAAVVALVLGFKSSSNIAAAYGIAVTGTMLITNLLVFVVARELWGWKLVPTVLCILPFVLIDLTFFSANSIKILAGGWFPLAFGLFVFILMATWKRGREVLHEKLGQDAIELAPFIASLALGGCGYNTIQNQDEAVKASWSEVLNQYQRRADLIPNL
;
A
#
# COMPACT_ATOMS: atom_id res chain seq x y z
N THR A 1 19.39 -9.46 18.03
CA THR A 1 18.89 -9.88 16.71
C THR A 1 17.40 -10.19 16.74
N VAL A 2 16.88 -10.97 17.70
CA VAL A 2 15.44 -11.35 17.79
C VAL A 2 14.55 -10.11 17.91
N ILE A 3 14.85 -9.19 18.83
CA ILE A 3 14.08 -7.94 19.03
C ILE A 3 14.06 -7.11 17.75
N ALA A 4 15.19 -6.98 17.06
CA ALA A 4 15.26 -6.21 15.83
C ALA A 4 14.42 -6.85 14.70
N SER A 5 14.45 -8.18 14.55
CA SER A 5 13.64 -8.87 13.55
C SER A 5 12.13 -8.70 13.84
N GLN A 6 11.73 -8.79 15.10
CA GLN A 6 10.33 -8.58 15.49
C GLN A 6 9.86 -7.14 15.18
N ALA A 7 10.70 -6.14 15.45
CA ALA A 7 10.38 -4.76 15.12
C ALA A 7 10.20 -4.54 13.61
N VAL A 8 11.07 -5.14 12.78
CA VAL A 8 10.97 -5.06 11.32
C VAL A 8 9.70 -5.72 10.80
N ILE A 9 9.36 -6.91 11.31
CA ILE A 9 8.15 -7.64 10.90
C ILE A 9 6.89 -6.84 11.26
N SER A 10 6.80 -6.34 12.52
CA SER A 10 5.67 -5.53 12.97
C SER A 10 5.55 -4.23 12.16
N GLY A 11 6.68 -3.58 11.88
CA GLY A 11 6.72 -2.39 11.04
C GLY A 11 6.24 -2.66 9.61
N ALA A 12 6.70 -3.76 9.00
CA ALA A 12 6.27 -4.15 7.66
C ALA A 12 4.77 -4.46 7.59
N PHE A 13 4.19 -5.13 8.61
CA PHE A 13 2.75 -5.37 8.66
C PHE A 13 1.96 -4.07 8.79
N SER A 14 2.38 -3.16 9.66
CA SER A 14 1.72 -1.87 9.85
C SER A 14 1.75 -1.01 8.58
N LEU A 15 2.91 -0.92 7.92
CA LEU A 15 3.06 -0.19 6.66
C LEU A 15 2.20 -0.81 5.54
N THR A 16 2.16 -2.14 5.46
CA THR A 16 1.34 -2.85 4.47
C THR A 16 -0.14 -2.57 4.71
N LEU A 17 -0.61 -2.58 5.96
CA LEU A 17 -1.99 -2.25 6.28
C LEU A 17 -2.34 -0.82 5.88
N GLN A 18 -1.48 0.15 6.20
CA GLN A 18 -1.66 1.55 5.79
C GLN A 18 -1.70 1.69 4.26
N ALA A 19 -0.80 1.00 3.55
CA ALA A 19 -0.78 1.01 2.09
C ALA A 19 -2.05 0.40 1.48
N MET A 20 -2.62 -0.65 2.10
CA MET A 20 -3.92 -1.21 1.70
C MET A 20 -5.07 -0.23 1.96
N GLN A 21 -5.09 0.44 3.11
CA GLN A 21 -6.12 1.43 3.46
C GLN A 21 -6.09 2.63 2.51
N LEU A 22 -4.91 3.09 2.14
CA LEU A 22 -4.70 4.16 1.16
C LEU A 22 -4.93 3.71 -0.30
N GLY A 23 -5.16 2.41 -0.52
CA GLY A 23 -5.45 1.86 -1.85
C GLY A 23 -4.25 1.64 -2.76
N TYR A 24 -3.04 1.67 -2.23
CA TYR A 24 -1.81 1.39 -2.97
C TYR A 24 -1.50 -0.10 -3.13
N LEU A 25 -2.16 -0.96 -2.36
CA LEU A 25 -2.00 -2.42 -2.42
C LEU A 25 -3.36 -3.12 -2.48
N PRO A 26 -3.42 -4.32 -3.05
CA PRO A 26 -4.61 -5.18 -2.99
C PRO A 26 -4.92 -5.55 -1.53
N ARG A 27 -6.16 -5.93 -1.26
CA ARG A 27 -6.59 -6.38 0.06
C ARG A 27 -6.02 -7.77 0.32
N PHE A 28 -5.03 -7.87 1.19
CA PHE A 28 -4.54 -9.14 1.73
C PHE A 28 -5.41 -9.60 2.90
N GLN A 29 -5.40 -10.91 3.16
CA GLN A 29 -6.04 -11.45 4.36
C GLN A 29 -5.29 -10.97 5.61
N VAL A 30 -5.99 -10.24 6.46
CA VAL A 30 -5.50 -9.79 7.76
C VAL A 30 -6.02 -10.74 8.82
N ARG A 31 -5.13 -11.37 9.60
CA ARG A 31 -5.48 -12.16 10.76
C ARG A 31 -5.17 -11.36 12.01
N HIS A 32 -6.17 -11.12 12.83
CA HIS A 32 -5.97 -10.57 14.16
C HIS A 32 -5.54 -11.68 15.09
N THR A 33 -4.39 -11.52 15.74
CA THR A 33 -3.81 -12.54 16.64
C THR A 33 -4.33 -12.42 18.07
N SER A 34 -4.96 -11.30 18.42
CA SER A 34 -5.57 -11.07 19.74
C SER A 34 -6.91 -10.35 19.59
N GLU A 35 -7.92 -10.80 20.31
CA GLU A 35 -9.23 -10.13 20.40
C GLU A 35 -9.21 -8.94 21.38
N SER A 36 -8.24 -8.90 22.29
CA SER A 36 -8.17 -7.93 23.38
C SER A 36 -7.21 -6.78 23.15
N GLU A 37 -6.21 -6.92 22.28
CA GLU A 37 -5.24 -5.87 21.97
C GLU A 37 -5.37 -5.39 20.52
N MET A 38 -5.86 -4.17 20.36
CA MET A 38 -5.86 -3.49 19.06
C MET A 38 -4.43 -3.24 18.61
N GLY A 39 -3.97 -3.95 17.57
CA GLY A 39 -2.67 -3.68 16.94
C GLY A 39 -1.82 -4.90 16.60
N GLN A 40 -2.14 -6.08 17.11
CA GLN A 40 -1.45 -7.30 16.72
C GLN A 40 -2.04 -7.87 15.43
N ILE A 41 -1.45 -7.47 14.32
CA ILE A 41 -1.88 -7.85 12.98
C ILE A 41 -0.87 -8.85 12.41
N TYR A 42 -1.37 -9.94 11.85
CA TYR A 42 -0.57 -10.93 11.13
C TYR A 42 -1.00 -11.00 9.67
N LEU A 43 -0.04 -10.78 8.75
CA LEU A 43 -0.23 -10.90 7.31
C LEU A 43 0.61 -12.08 6.78
N PRO A 44 0.00 -13.26 6.57
CA PRO A 44 0.74 -14.46 6.13
C PRO A 44 1.53 -14.24 4.84
N ALA A 45 0.92 -13.60 3.84
CA ALA A 45 1.55 -13.33 2.55
C ALA A 45 2.81 -12.47 2.70
N ILE A 46 2.75 -11.41 3.50
CA ILE A 46 3.89 -10.52 3.74
C ILE A 46 4.98 -11.23 4.54
N ASN A 47 4.61 -12.09 5.49
CA ASN A 47 5.59 -12.86 6.26
C ASN A 47 6.40 -13.79 5.37
N TRP A 48 5.76 -14.54 4.46
CA TRP A 48 6.43 -15.39 3.49
C TRP A 48 7.28 -14.60 2.49
N LEU A 49 6.77 -13.45 2.04
CA LEU A 49 7.50 -12.56 1.16
C LEU A 49 8.77 -12.01 1.84
N LEU A 50 8.68 -11.59 3.10
CA LEU A 50 9.84 -11.16 3.89
C LEU A 50 10.86 -12.28 4.06
N LEU A 51 10.41 -13.51 4.37
CA LEU A 51 11.29 -14.65 4.46
C LEU A 51 12.04 -14.90 3.13
N ALA A 52 11.30 -14.94 2.02
CA ALA A 52 11.89 -15.12 0.70
C ALA A 52 12.89 -14.01 0.35
N ALA A 53 12.55 -12.75 0.66
CA ALA A 53 13.42 -11.61 0.43
C ALA A 53 14.71 -11.68 1.26
N VAL A 54 14.62 -12.05 2.54
CA VAL A 54 15.79 -12.20 3.42
C VAL A 54 16.70 -13.32 2.91
N VAL A 55 16.14 -14.48 2.55
CA VAL A 55 16.90 -15.61 1.99
C VAL A 55 17.58 -15.20 0.68
N ALA A 56 16.86 -14.52 -0.21
CA ALA A 56 17.42 -14.03 -1.48
C ALA A 56 18.55 -13.03 -1.27
N LEU A 57 18.42 -12.11 -0.30
CA LEU A 57 19.47 -11.17 0.08
C LEU A 57 20.74 -11.87 0.59
N VAL A 58 20.57 -12.83 1.49
CA VAL A 58 21.72 -13.57 2.07
C VAL A 58 22.44 -14.36 1.00
N LEU A 59 21.72 -15.05 0.12
CA LEU A 59 22.31 -15.84 -0.98
C LEU A 59 22.90 -14.94 -2.07
N GLY A 60 22.31 -13.80 -2.34
CA GLY A 60 22.76 -12.87 -3.40
C GLY A 60 24.02 -12.10 -3.00
N PHE A 61 24.05 -11.52 -1.83
CA PHE A 61 25.17 -10.68 -1.42
C PHE A 61 26.38 -11.45 -0.88
N LYS A 62 26.18 -12.59 -0.24
CA LYS A 62 27.25 -13.47 0.32
C LYS A 62 28.29 -12.77 1.20
N SER A 63 28.20 -11.46 1.40
CA SER A 63 29.15 -10.64 2.15
C SER A 63 28.38 -9.65 3.03
N SER A 64 28.77 -9.59 4.31
CA SER A 64 28.18 -8.68 5.29
C SER A 64 28.48 -7.21 4.97
N SER A 65 29.63 -6.91 4.35
CA SER A 65 30.00 -5.55 3.96
C SER A 65 29.09 -4.98 2.87
N ASN A 66 28.70 -5.82 1.90
CA ASN A 66 27.77 -5.41 0.83
C ASN A 66 26.35 -5.19 1.37
N ILE A 67 25.91 -6.03 2.30
CA ILE A 67 24.62 -5.84 2.99
C ILE A 67 24.64 -4.57 3.82
N ALA A 68 25.75 -4.27 4.51
CA ALA A 68 25.92 -3.03 5.26
C ALA A 68 25.88 -1.78 4.35
N ALA A 69 26.46 -1.86 3.16
CA ALA A 69 26.39 -0.78 2.17
C ALA A 69 24.94 -0.56 1.68
N ALA A 70 24.21 -1.64 1.37
CA ALA A 70 22.81 -1.57 1.01
C ALA A 70 21.95 -0.96 2.13
N TYR A 71 22.16 -1.40 3.38
CA TYR A 71 21.49 -0.85 4.56
C TYR A 71 21.78 0.64 4.74
N GLY A 72 23.04 1.06 4.63
CA GLY A 72 23.45 2.46 4.78
C GLY A 72 22.71 3.39 3.81
N ILE A 73 22.61 3.01 2.53
CA ILE A 73 21.91 3.81 1.52
C ILE A 73 20.38 3.80 1.77
N ALA A 74 19.80 2.67 2.13
CA ALA A 74 18.37 2.58 2.42
C ALA A 74 17.97 3.50 3.58
N VAL A 75 18.74 3.46 4.69
CA VAL A 75 18.46 4.28 5.88
C VAL A 75 18.66 5.76 5.60
N THR A 76 19.80 6.16 5.04
CA THR A 76 20.07 7.59 4.77
C THR A 76 19.13 8.16 3.70
N GLY A 77 18.74 7.36 2.71
CA GLY A 77 17.71 7.73 1.72
C GLY A 77 16.34 7.93 2.37
N THR A 78 15.94 7.06 3.28
CA THR A 78 14.68 7.20 4.02
C THR A 78 14.69 8.44 4.91
N MET A 79 15.80 8.75 5.61
CA MET A 79 15.92 9.95 6.43
C MET A 79 15.77 11.22 5.58
N LEU A 80 16.44 11.29 4.43
CA LEU A 80 16.33 12.40 3.50
C LEU A 80 14.88 12.62 3.04
N ILE A 81 14.20 11.53 2.60
CA ILE A 81 12.79 11.58 2.18
C ILE A 81 11.90 12.04 3.33
N THR A 82 12.13 11.53 4.53
CA THR A 82 11.34 11.91 5.72
C THR A 82 11.47 13.40 6.01
N ASN A 83 12.69 13.97 5.95
CA ASN A 83 12.90 15.41 6.16
C ASN A 83 12.22 16.25 5.07
N LEU A 84 12.21 15.81 3.81
CA LEU A 84 11.45 16.46 2.74
C LEU A 84 9.94 16.41 2.99
N LEU A 85 9.42 15.26 3.46
CA LEU A 85 8.00 15.13 3.82
C LEU A 85 7.63 16.02 5.01
N VAL A 86 8.48 16.09 6.04
CA VAL A 86 8.28 16.99 7.20
C VAL A 86 8.24 18.44 6.74
N PHE A 87 9.08 18.83 5.77
CA PHE A 87 9.02 20.17 5.18
C PHE A 87 7.64 20.46 4.56
N VAL A 88 7.11 19.52 3.77
CA VAL A 88 5.78 19.66 3.16
C VAL A 88 4.69 19.74 4.22
N VAL A 89 4.72 18.85 5.23
CA VAL A 89 3.74 18.85 6.34
C VAL A 89 3.79 20.16 7.12
N ALA A 90 4.97 20.66 7.45
CA ALA A 90 5.13 21.93 8.17
C ALA A 90 4.55 23.13 7.39
N ARG A 91 4.68 23.09 6.06
CA ARG A 91 4.15 24.13 5.17
C ARG A 91 2.64 24.03 4.98
N GLU A 92 2.15 22.85 4.65
CA GLU A 92 0.76 22.65 4.22
C GLU A 92 -0.21 22.39 5.39
N LEU A 93 0.21 21.58 6.38
CA LEU A 93 -0.68 21.23 7.50
C LEU A 93 -0.52 22.18 8.69
N TRP A 94 0.73 22.53 9.05
CA TRP A 94 0.96 23.41 10.21
C TRP A 94 0.95 24.89 9.87
N GLY A 95 0.92 25.24 8.57
CA GLY A 95 0.83 26.63 8.11
C GLY A 95 2.06 27.49 8.48
N TRP A 96 3.21 26.86 8.71
CA TRP A 96 4.43 27.61 9.06
C TRP A 96 4.88 28.49 7.90
N LYS A 97 5.39 29.67 8.23
CA LYS A 97 6.00 30.55 7.22
C LYS A 97 7.27 29.88 6.67
N LEU A 98 7.64 30.22 5.43
CA LEU A 98 8.78 29.60 4.73
C LEU A 98 10.09 29.74 5.53
N VAL A 99 10.37 30.94 6.06
CA VAL A 99 11.63 31.23 6.77
C VAL A 99 11.86 30.32 7.99
N PRO A 100 10.93 30.23 8.98
CA PRO A 100 11.14 29.35 10.12
C PRO A 100 11.17 27.86 9.72
N THR A 101 10.39 27.45 8.73
CA THR A 101 10.42 26.05 8.26
C THR A 101 11.79 25.69 7.67
N VAL A 102 12.32 26.53 6.79
CA VAL A 102 13.65 26.31 6.21
C VAL A 102 14.73 26.33 7.31
N LEU A 103 14.68 27.31 8.23
CA LEU A 103 15.68 27.43 9.29
C LEU A 103 15.73 26.19 10.21
N CYS A 104 14.56 25.60 10.49
CA CYS A 104 14.46 24.39 11.31
C CYS A 104 14.90 23.13 10.56
N ILE A 105 14.53 22.96 9.30
CA ILE A 105 14.70 21.69 8.58
C ILE A 105 16.02 21.64 7.82
N LEU A 106 16.54 22.78 7.35
CA LEU A 106 17.80 22.85 6.59
C LEU A 106 18.98 22.18 7.27
N PRO A 107 19.23 22.36 8.59
CA PRO A 107 20.32 21.68 9.27
C PRO A 107 20.23 20.16 9.18
N PHE A 108 19.02 19.60 9.36
CA PHE A 108 18.81 18.15 9.26
C PHE A 108 19.02 17.64 7.84
N VAL A 109 18.50 18.36 6.85
CA VAL A 109 18.71 18.01 5.43
C VAL A 109 20.19 18.04 5.06
N LEU A 110 20.96 19.01 5.54
CA LEU A 110 22.41 19.09 5.29
C LEU A 110 23.16 17.90 5.90
N ILE A 111 22.81 17.52 7.12
CA ILE A 111 23.39 16.34 7.79
C ILE A 111 23.04 15.08 6.99
N ASP A 112 21.77 14.87 6.66
CA ASP A 112 21.34 13.70 5.92
C ASP A 112 21.96 13.62 4.52
N LEU A 113 22.08 14.76 3.84
CA LEU A 113 22.72 14.84 2.53
C LEU A 113 24.21 14.45 2.62
N THR A 114 24.88 14.85 3.69
CA THR A 114 26.28 14.47 3.95
C THR A 114 26.41 12.96 4.15
N PHE A 115 25.53 12.35 4.97
CA PHE A 115 25.51 10.90 5.18
C PHE A 115 25.13 10.14 3.90
N PHE A 116 24.12 10.62 3.17
CA PHE A 116 23.73 10.02 1.91
C PHE A 116 24.86 10.07 0.89
N SER A 117 25.55 11.21 0.76
CA SER A 117 26.69 11.38 -0.13
C SER A 117 27.84 10.43 0.22
N ALA A 118 28.15 10.30 1.50
CA ALA A 118 29.19 9.38 1.99
C ALA A 118 28.85 7.90 1.69
N ASN A 119 27.57 7.52 1.78
CA ASN A 119 27.12 6.17 1.43
C ASN A 119 27.00 5.97 -0.08
N SER A 120 26.79 7.02 -0.87
CA SER A 120 26.65 6.94 -2.33
C SER A 120 27.90 6.39 -3.02
N ILE A 121 29.07 6.58 -2.42
CA ILE A 121 30.34 5.98 -2.93
C ILE A 121 30.25 4.44 -2.94
N LYS A 122 29.42 3.86 -2.07
CA LYS A 122 29.23 2.41 -1.94
C LYS A 122 28.08 1.85 -2.82
N ILE A 123 27.50 2.67 -3.72
CA ILE A 123 26.40 2.22 -4.60
C ILE A 123 26.82 0.99 -5.39
N LEU A 124 27.99 0.99 -5.99
CA LEU A 124 28.50 -0.14 -6.78
C LEU A 124 28.81 -1.39 -5.93
N ALA A 125 29.08 -1.22 -4.64
CA ALA A 125 29.37 -2.31 -3.71
C ALA A 125 28.10 -3.01 -3.15
N GLY A 126 26.90 -2.60 -3.56
CA GLY A 126 25.63 -3.20 -3.12
C GLY A 126 24.52 -2.19 -2.83
N GLY A 127 24.82 -0.90 -2.76
CA GLY A 127 23.84 0.15 -2.49
C GLY A 127 22.82 0.39 -3.63
N TRP A 128 23.08 -0.09 -4.83
CA TRP A 128 22.14 -0.01 -5.95
C TRP A 128 20.87 -0.84 -5.72
N PHE A 129 20.98 -1.94 -4.96
CA PHE A 129 19.89 -2.88 -4.75
C PHE A 129 18.67 -2.25 -4.07
N PRO A 130 18.78 -1.57 -2.89
CA PRO A 130 17.61 -0.96 -2.25
C PRO A 130 16.97 0.14 -3.11
N LEU A 131 17.75 0.85 -3.92
CA LEU A 131 17.22 1.86 -4.83
C LEU A 131 16.41 1.22 -5.98
N ALA A 132 16.95 0.16 -6.59
CA ALA A 132 16.26 -0.58 -7.64
C ALA A 132 14.99 -1.26 -7.10
N PHE A 133 15.08 -1.89 -5.92
CA PHE A 133 13.94 -2.52 -5.26
C PHE A 133 12.88 -1.50 -4.85
N GLY A 134 13.27 -0.37 -4.27
CA GLY A 134 12.36 0.71 -3.92
C GLY A 134 11.63 1.28 -5.14
N LEU A 135 12.36 1.49 -6.24
CA LEU A 135 11.77 1.93 -7.52
C LEU A 135 10.79 0.89 -8.08
N PHE A 136 11.15 -0.39 -8.03
CA PHE A 136 10.25 -1.48 -8.46
C PHE A 136 8.95 -1.51 -7.66
N VAL A 137 9.04 -1.46 -6.33
CA VAL A 137 7.85 -1.41 -5.45
C VAL A 137 7.02 -0.15 -5.72
N PHE A 138 7.67 1.00 -5.90
CA PHE A 138 6.99 2.26 -6.23
C PHE A 138 6.20 2.15 -7.53
N ILE A 139 6.79 1.59 -8.59
CA ILE A 139 6.11 1.39 -9.88
C ILE A 139 4.91 0.46 -9.71
N LEU A 140 5.06 -0.65 -8.97
CA LEU A 140 3.94 -1.57 -8.70
C LEU A 140 2.79 -0.86 -7.96
N MET A 141 3.09 -0.10 -6.91
CA MET A 141 2.08 0.62 -6.13
C MET A 141 1.42 1.71 -6.96
N ALA A 142 2.18 2.47 -7.73
CA ALA A 142 1.65 3.52 -8.61
C ALA A 142 0.75 2.93 -9.70
N THR A 143 1.17 1.83 -10.33
CA THR A 143 0.38 1.13 -11.35
C THR A 143 -0.90 0.57 -10.77
N TRP A 144 -0.84 -0.04 -9.57
CA TRP A 144 -2.02 -0.54 -8.88
C TRP A 144 -3.02 0.56 -8.58
N LYS A 145 -2.55 1.67 -8.01
CA LYS A 145 -3.39 2.85 -7.70
C LYS A 145 -4.08 3.36 -8.96
N ARG A 146 -3.30 3.57 -10.04
CA ARG A 146 -3.84 4.03 -11.32
C ARG A 146 -4.90 3.07 -11.89
N GLY A 147 -4.63 1.76 -11.83
CA GLY A 147 -5.59 0.74 -12.28
C GLY A 147 -6.90 0.79 -11.48
N ARG A 148 -6.81 1.00 -10.17
CA ARG A 148 -8.00 1.18 -9.31
C ARG A 148 -8.79 2.44 -9.62
N GLU A 149 -8.11 3.55 -9.88
CA GLU A 149 -8.76 4.82 -10.25
C GLU A 149 -9.55 4.66 -11.57
N VAL A 150 -8.92 4.09 -12.59
CA VAL A 150 -9.57 3.81 -13.88
C VAL A 150 -10.76 2.85 -13.74
N LEU A 151 -10.61 1.81 -12.92
CA LEU A 151 -11.70 0.87 -12.66
C LEU A 151 -12.87 1.56 -11.94
N HIS A 152 -12.56 2.41 -10.96
CA HIS A 152 -13.59 3.14 -10.21
C HIS A 152 -14.35 4.13 -11.10
N GLU A 153 -13.65 4.81 -11.99
CA GLU A 153 -14.23 5.73 -12.96
C GLU A 153 -15.17 4.98 -13.93
N LYS A 154 -14.75 3.84 -14.48
CA LYS A 154 -15.59 3.03 -15.37
C LYS A 154 -16.80 2.44 -14.66
N LEU A 155 -16.63 1.91 -13.46
CA LEU A 155 -17.76 1.40 -12.68
C LEU A 155 -18.72 2.52 -12.26
N GLY A 156 -18.23 3.74 -12.05
CA GLY A 156 -19.07 4.90 -11.77
C GLY A 156 -19.87 5.37 -12.98
N GLN A 157 -19.36 5.21 -14.20
CA GLN A 157 -20.08 5.53 -15.45
C GLN A 157 -21.19 4.52 -15.76
N ASP A 158 -21.00 3.25 -15.41
CA ASP A 158 -21.99 2.19 -15.59
C ASP A 158 -22.98 2.09 -14.40
N ALA A 159 -22.76 2.86 -13.32
CA ALA A 159 -23.65 2.88 -12.17
C ALA A 159 -24.97 3.55 -12.54
N ILE A 160 -26.08 2.82 -12.42
CA ILE A 160 -27.42 3.36 -12.59
C ILE A 160 -27.61 4.48 -11.55
N GLU A 161 -27.93 5.69 -12.00
CA GLU A 161 -28.26 6.79 -11.11
C GLU A 161 -29.40 6.38 -10.17
N LEU A 162 -29.15 6.51 -8.87
CA LEU A 162 -30.14 6.10 -7.85
C LEU A 162 -31.42 6.96 -7.92
N ALA A 163 -31.32 8.20 -8.40
CA ALA A 163 -32.43 9.12 -8.52
C ALA A 163 -33.53 8.65 -9.51
N PRO A 164 -33.25 8.25 -10.76
CA PRO A 164 -34.27 7.69 -11.64
C PRO A 164 -34.80 6.35 -11.15
N PHE A 165 -34.00 5.53 -10.46
CA PHE A 165 -34.45 4.28 -9.85
C PHE A 165 -35.47 4.56 -8.72
N ILE A 166 -35.18 5.48 -7.80
CA ILE A 166 -36.12 5.88 -6.74
C ILE A 166 -37.36 6.55 -7.34
N ALA A 167 -37.19 7.40 -8.36
CA ALA A 167 -38.31 8.04 -9.03
C ALA A 167 -39.23 7.00 -9.74
N SER A 168 -38.67 5.97 -10.36
CA SER A 168 -39.45 4.88 -10.98
C SER A 168 -40.22 4.07 -9.93
N LEU A 169 -39.65 3.86 -8.74
CA LEU A 169 -40.33 3.21 -7.62
C LEU A 169 -41.45 4.09 -7.04
N ALA A 170 -41.20 5.40 -6.91
CA ALA A 170 -42.16 6.35 -6.35
C ALA A 170 -43.34 6.64 -7.31
N LEU A 171 -43.10 6.68 -8.62
CA LEU A 171 -44.11 6.93 -9.64
C LEU A 171 -44.82 5.67 -10.13
N GLY A 172 -44.23 4.48 -9.87
CA GLY A 172 -44.73 3.18 -10.30
C GLY A 172 -45.83 2.57 -9.42
N GLY A 173 -46.63 3.38 -8.69
CA GLY A 173 -47.65 2.93 -7.74
C GLY A 173 -48.81 2.08 -8.29
N CYS A 174 -48.72 1.52 -9.52
CA CYS A 174 -49.68 0.62 -10.11
C CYS A 174 -49.07 -0.63 -10.78
N GLY A 175 -47.85 -1.00 -10.46
CA GLY A 175 -47.19 -2.10 -11.21
C GLY A 175 -46.68 -3.22 -10.34
N TYR A 176 -47.59 -4.04 -9.75
CA TYR A 176 -47.18 -5.30 -9.07
C TYR A 176 -46.30 -6.18 -9.97
N ASN A 177 -46.56 -6.25 -11.28
CA ASN A 177 -45.73 -6.97 -12.24
C ASN A 177 -44.36 -6.33 -12.49
N THR A 178 -44.21 -5.01 -12.34
CA THR A 178 -42.94 -4.30 -12.54
C THR A 178 -42.01 -4.53 -11.36
N ILE A 179 -42.57 -4.60 -10.15
CA ILE A 179 -41.78 -4.90 -8.92
C ILE A 179 -41.28 -6.35 -8.97
N GLN A 180 -42.10 -7.29 -9.45
CA GLN A 180 -41.70 -8.70 -9.55
C GLN A 180 -40.60 -8.90 -10.61
N ASN A 181 -40.69 -8.24 -11.77
CA ASN A 181 -39.63 -8.27 -12.78
C ASN A 181 -38.33 -7.61 -12.32
N GLN A 182 -38.41 -6.58 -11.50
CA GLN A 182 -37.24 -5.93 -10.94
C GLN A 182 -36.59 -6.76 -9.81
N ASP A 183 -37.37 -7.46 -9.00
CA ASP A 183 -36.88 -8.40 -7.99
C ASP A 183 -36.16 -9.59 -8.63
N GLU A 184 -36.70 -10.12 -9.75
CA GLU A 184 -36.00 -11.14 -10.54
C GLU A 184 -34.70 -10.62 -11.18
N ALA A 185 -34.68 -9.40 -11.69
CA ALA A 185 -33.48 -8.77 -12.25
C ALA A 185 -32.40 -8.53 -11.17
N VAL A 186 -32.81 -8.11 -9.98
CA VAL A 186 -31.90 -7.97 -8.84
C VAL A 186 -31.35 -9.32 -8.39
N LYS A 187 -32.20 -10.35 -8.31
CA LYS A 187 -31.79 -11.73 -8.00
C LYS A 187 -30.83 -12.29 -9.04
N ALA A 188 -31.09 -12.05 -10.32
CA ALA A 188 -30.20 -12.46 -11.41
C ALA A 188 -28.86 -11.78 -11.33
N SER A 189 -28.82 -10.45 -11.13
CA SER A 189 -27.57 -9.68 -10.95
C SER A 189 -26.82 -10.11 -9.69
N TRP A 190 -27.53 -10.41 -8.61
CA TRP A 190 -26.92 -10.92 -7.39
C TRP A 190 -26.33 -12.33 -7.58
N SER A 191 -27.00 -13.20 -8.30
CA SER A 191 -26.49 -14.54 -8.62
C SER A 191 -25.25 -14.47 -9.52
N GLU A 192 -25.18 -13.50 -10.41
CA GLU A 192 -23.99 -13.27 -11.26
C GLU A 192 -22.79 -12.76 -10.44
N VAL A 193 -23.03 -11.86 -9.49
CA VAL A 193 -22.01 -11.43 -8.52
C VAL A 193 -21.51 -12.62 -7.69
N LEU A 194 -22.41 -13.47 -7.19
CA LEU A 194 -22.05 -14.68 -6.44
C LEU A 194 -21.26 -15.68 -7.31
N ASN A 195 -21.66 -15.88 -8.57
CA ASN A 195 -20.93 -16.71 -9.53
C ASN A 195 -19.51 -16.17 -9.81
N GLN A 196 -19.37 -14.88 -9.94
CA GLN A 196 -18.06 -14.25 -10.10
C GLN A 196 -17.20 -14.37 -8.82
N TYR A 197 -17.81 -14.30 -7.65
CA TYR A 197 -17.13 -14.57 -6.37
C TYR A 197 -16.71 -16.03 -6.25
N GLN A 198 -17.57 -16.98 -6.63
CA GLN A 198 -17.23 -18.40 -6.66
C GLN A 198 -16.12 -18.71 -7.66
N ARG A 199 -16.19 -18.18 -8.89
CA ARG A 199 -15.10 -18.34 -9.87
C ARG A 199 -13.77 -17.80 -9.37
N ARG A 200 -13.78 -16.69 -8.60
CA ARG A 200 -12.56 -16.16 -7.97
C ARG A 200 -12.08 -17.04 -6.81
N ALA A 201 -13.00 -17.61 -6.05
CA ALA A 201 -12.65 -18.54 -4.96
C ALA A 201 -12.09 -19.86 -5.50
N ASP A 202 -12.64 -20.36 -6.62
CA ASP A 202 -12.19 -21.60 -7.27
C ASP A 202 -10.85 -21.45 -8.01
N LEU A 203 -10.43 -20.21 -8.34
CA LEU A 203 -9.13 -19.92 -8.92
C LEU A 203 -8.00 -19.76 -7.87
N ILE A 204 -8.36 -19.58 -6.60
CA ILE A 204 -7.37 -19.44 -5.50
C ILE A 204 -6.79 -20.78 -4.99
N PRO A 205 -7.48 -21.93 -5.02
CA PRO A 205 -6.92 -23.19 -4.51
C PRO A 205 -5.89 -23.87 -5.41
N ASN A 206 -5.64 -23.40 -6.63
CA ASN A 206 -4.74 -24.02 -7.60
C ASN A 206 -3.43 -23.23 -7.82
N LEU A 207 -3.05 -22.38 -6.89
CA LEU A 207 -1.73 -21.76 -6.73
C LEU A 207 -1.19 -22.11 -5.33
#